data_7b6293289e80ba366d031387937d2281
#
_entry.id   7b6293289e80ba366d031387937d2281
#
_cell.length_a   1.000
_cell.length_b   1.000
_cell.length_c   1.000
_cell.angle_alpha   90.00
_cell.angle_beta   90.00
_cell.angle_gamma   90.00
#
_symmetry.space_group_name_H-M   'P 1'
#
loop_
_entity.id
_entity.type
_entity.pdbx_description
1 polymer ?
#
loop_
_entity_poly.entity_id
_entity_poly.type
_entity_poly.pdbx_seq_one_letter_code
_entity_poly.pdbx_strand_id
1 'polypeptide(L)'
;LCDRRQRQMCIRDSYLSTFAENSTHLFFLTSDNGNERLVSIYDKRSKKLLQVSGIQCDTDFIFDFIAGIHAYEDYFIAMILPQSLRMLKSQLEKNHYPVKEENMRLFENVKEDDNLVLVFFKIKDL
;
A
#
# COMPACT_ATOMS: atom_id res chain seq x y z
N LEU A 1 -14.64 19.53 18.17
CA LEU A 1 -15.56 18.58 18.79
C LEU A 1 -16.67 18.26 17.80
N CYS A 2 -16.61 17.08 17.21
CA CYS A 2 -17.73 16.59 16.42
C CYS A 2 -18.98 16.50 17.32
N ASP A 3 -20.09 17.10 16.90
CA ASP A 3 -21.42 16.83 17.41
C ASP A 3 -21.67 15.29 17.41
N ARG A 4 -22.59 14.80 18.23
CA ARG A 4 -22.93 13.38 18.33
C ARG A 4 -23.20 12.73 16.96
N ARG A 5 -23.82 13.46 16.04
CA ARG A 5 -24.06 13.02 14.66
C ARG A 5 -22.76 12.96 13.84
N GLN A 6 -21.89 13.96 14.00
CA GLN A 6 -20.58 14.00 13.36
C GLN A 6 -19.63 12.94 13.94
N ARG A 7 -19.72 12.64 15.24
CA ARG A 7 -18.95 11.52 15.83
C ARG A 7 -19.38 10.17 15.26
N GLN A 8 -20.66 9.96 15.03
CA GLN A 8 -21.14 8.74 14.38
C GLN A 8 -20.70 8.67 12.91
N MET A 9 -20.67 9.79 12.18
CA MET A 9 -20.11 9.85 10.83
C MET A 9 -18.60 9.63 10.85
N CYS A 10 -17.86 10.31 11.71
CA CYS A 10 -16.39 10.15 11.81
C CYS A 10 -15.96 8.73 12.20
N ILE A 11 -16.77 7.99 12.95
CA ILE A 11 -16.48 6.62 13.35
C ILE A 11 -16.97 5.60 12.32
N ARG A 12 -18.02 5.90 11.59
CA ARG A 12 -18.62 4.99 10.61
C ARG A 12 -18.02 5.10 9.23
N ASP A 13 -17.47 6.26 8.88
CA ASP A 13 -17.11 6.58 7.51
C ASP A 13 -15.66 6.23 7.17
N SER A 14 -14.80 6.07 8.17
CA SER A 14 -13.43 5.62 7.94
C SER A 14 -12.95 4.68 9.04
N TYR A 15 -12.26 3.62 8.65
CA TYR A 15 -11.60 2.72 9.59
C TYR A 15 -10.15 2.46 9.18
N LEU A 16 -9.31 2.28 10.18
CA LEU A 16 -7.92 1.94 10.01
C LEU A 16 -7.82 0.46 9.63
N SER A 17 -7.35 0.17 8.42
CA SER A 17 -7.19 -1.20 7.93
C SER A 17 -5.79 -1.76 8.14
N THR A 18 -4.79 -0.91 8.09
CA THR A 18 -3.38 -1.30 8.25
C THR A 18 -2.60 -0.16 8.86
N PHE A 19 -1.71 -0.50 9.77
CA PHE A 19 -0.80 0.45 10.41
C PHE A 19 0.60 -0.17 10.49
N ALA A 20 1.61 0.61 10.13
CA ALA A 20 3.00 0.26 10.30
C ALA A 20 3.82 1.48 10.69
N GLU A 21 4.77 1.29 11.57
CA GLU A 21 5.64 2.34 12.06
C GLU A 21 7.09 1.88 12.01
N ASN A 22 7.96 2.70 11.44
CA ASN A 22 9.39 2.54 11.54
C ASN A 22 10.05 3.76 12.22
N SER A 23 11.38 3.84 12.20
CA SER A 23 12.11 4.93 12.83
C SER A 23 11.80 6.31 12.24
N THR A 24 11.41 6.38 10.99
CA THR A 24 11.26 7.63 10.22
C THR A 24 9.82 8.01 9.91
N HIS A 25 8.94 7.03 9.71
CA HIS A 25 7.58 7.26 9.24
C HIS A 25 6.54 6.43 9.98
N LEU A 26 5.32 6.96 10.00
CA LEU A 26 4.10 6.20 10.24
C LEU A 26 3.40 6.00 8.89
N PHE A 27 2.98 4.79 8.63
CA PHE A 27 2.22 4.44 7.44
C PHE A 27 0.88 3.82 7.86
N PHE A 28 -0.21 4.32 7.36
CA PHE A 28 -1.51 3.73 7.64
C PHE A 28 -2.47 3.83 6.46
N LEU A 29 -3.25 2.78 6.31
CA LEU A 29 -4.33 2.70 5.35
C LEU A 29 -5.66 2.93 6.06
N THR A 30 -6.42 3.84 5.55
CA THR A 30 -7.82 4.04 5.96
C THR A 30 -8.72 3.72 4.78
N SER A 31 -9.87 3.17 5.05
CA SER A 31 -10.90 3.02 4.03
C SER A 31 -12.15 3.77 4.45
N ASP A 32 -12.72 4.44 3.48
CA ASP A 32 -13.96 5.18 3.63
C ASP A 32 -15.10 4.32 3.11
N ASN A 33 -16.05 3.97 3.98
CA ASN A 33 -17.29 3.21 3.66
C ASN A 33 -17.16 2.12 2.56
N GLY A 34 -15.98 1.50 2.48
CA GLY A 34 -15.70 0.37 1.62
C GLY A 34 -15.29 0.69 0.19
N ASN A 35 -15.15 1.96 -0.20
CA ASN A 35 -14.91 2.30 -1.60
C ASN A 35 -13.59 3.02 -1.89
N GLU A 36 -13.07 3.82 -1.00
CA GLU A 36 -11.79 4.50 -1.21
C GLU A 36 -10.77 4.11 -0.15
N ARG A 37 -9.62 3.65 -0.59
CA ARG A 37 -8.46 3.47 0.25
C ARG A 37 -7.62 4.74 0.22
N LEU A 38 -7.46 5.35 1.39
CA LEU A 38 -6.56 6.48 1.58
C LEU A 38 -5.30 6.00 2.26
N VAL A 39 -4.18 6.33 1.65
CA VAL A 39 -2.86 6.09 2.21
C VAL A 39 -2.42 7.35 2.92
N SER A 40 -2.09 7.22 4.19
CA SER A 40 -1.57 8.31 5.00
C SER A 40 -0.16 7.98 5.45
N ILE A 41 0.74 8.91 5.21
CA ILE A 41 2.15 8.80 5.55
C ILE A 41 2.52 10.01 6.41
N TYR A 42 2.96 9.76 7.62
CA TYR A 42 3.47 10.80 8.50
C TYR A 42 5.00 10.69 8.61
N ASP A 43 5.68 11.73 8.20
CA ASP A 43 7.12 11.88 8.36
C ASP A 43 7.42 12.46 9.75
N LYS A 44 8.07 11.66 10.59
CA LYS A 44 8.40 12.03 11.97
C LYS A 44 9.43 13.17 12.07
N ARG A 45 10.32 13.28 11.09
CA ARG A 45 11.37 14.30 11.06
C ARG A 45 10.80 15.66 10.68
N SER A 46 10.10 15.74 9.57
CA SER A 46 9.50 16.99 9.08
C SER A 46 8.18 17.32 9.75
N LYS A 47 7.58 16.35 10.47
CA LYS A 47 6.24 16.43 11.08
C LYS A 47 5.14 16.73 10.06
N LYS A 48 5.33 16.29 8.83
CA LYS A 48 4.36 16.44 7.75
C LYS A 48 3.51 15.18 7.60
N LEU A 49 2.24 15.39 7.36
CA LEU A 49 1.30 14.34 7.00
C LEU A 49 0.96 14.48 5.51
N LEU A 50 1.17 13.41 4.75
CA LEU A 50 0.69 13.28 3.39
C LEU A 50 -0.47 12.29 3.38
N GLN A 51 -1.55 12.65 2.71
CA GLN A 51 -2.67 11.76 2.48
C GLN A 51 -2.99 11.71 0.98
N VAL A 52 -2.99 10.52 0.43
CA VAL A 52 -3.17 10.29 -1.02
C VAL A 52 -4.10 9.10 -1.26
N SER A 53 -4.78 9.11 -2.39
CA SER A 53 -5.66 8.00 -2.80
C SER A 53 -4.91 6.81 -3.39
N GLY A 54 -3.62 6.96 -3.66
CA GLY A 54 -2.78 5.87 -4.16
C GLY A 54 -1.31 6.23 -4.12
N ILE A 55 -0.48 5.20 -4.07
CA ILE A 55 0.98 5.32 -4.13
C ILE A 55 1.49 4.48 -5.28
N GLN A 56 2.33 5.07 -6.09
CA GLN A 56 3.08 4.34 -7.09
C GLN A 56 4.49 4.05 -6.58
N CYS A 57 4.89 2.80 -6.65
CA CYS A 57 6.26 2.39 -6.34
C CYS A 57 7.12 2.44 -7.61
N ASP A 58 8.41 2.75 -7.44
CA ASP A 58 9.40 2.66 -8.53
C ASP A 58 9.64 1.21 -9.01
N THR A 59 9.00 0.25 -8.38
CA THR A 59 9.21 -1.19 -8.55
C THR A 59 8.10 -1.89 -9.33
N ASP A 60 7.27 -1.18 -10.07
CA ASP A 60 6.12 -1.72 -10.81
C ASP A 60 4.98 -2.28 -9.92
N PHE A 61 5.08 -2.19 -8.61
CA PHE A 61 4.06 -2.67 -7.69
C PHE A 61 3.06 -1.57 -7.35
N ILE A 62 1.78 -1.91 -7.39
CA ILE A 62 0.67 -1.01 -7.06
C ILE A 62 0.12 -1.40 -5.70
N PHE A 63 -0.07 -0.42 -4.85
CA PHE A 63 -0.51 -0.63 -3.46
C PHE A 63 -1.90 -1.26 -3.31
N ASP A 64 -2.73 -1.21 -4.32
CA ASP A 64 -4.07 -1.82 -4.31
C ASP A 64 -4.06 -3.34 -4.13
N PHE A 65 -2.94 -3.99 -4.44
CA PHE A 65 -2.77 -5.44 -4.35
C PHE A 65 -2.07 -5.93 -3.09
N ILE A 66 -1.78 -5.02 -2.18
CA ILE A 66 -1.07 -5.34 -0.94
C ILE A 66 -2.03 -5.94 0.08
N ALA A 67 -1.69 -7.12 0.58
CA ALA A 67 -2.47 -7.81 1.61
C ALA A 67 -2.19 -7.25 3.02
N GLY A 68 -1.01 -6.67 3.24
CA GLY A 68 -0.66 -6.06 4.51
C GLY A 68 0.69 -5.35 4.44
N ILE A 69 0.92 -4.44 5.36
CA ILE A 69 2.19 -3.71 5.50
C ILE A 69 2.72 -3.91 6.91
N HIS A 70 4.00 -4.20 7.00
CA HIS A 70 4.77 -4.27 8.24
C HIS A 70 5.97 -3.34 8.17
N ALA A 71 6.56 -3.07 9.31
CA ALA A 71 7.80 -2.31 9.39
C ALA A 71 8.94 -3.19 9.92
N TYR A 72 10.11 -3.02 9.35
CA TYR A 72 11.34 -3.66 9.78
C TYR A 72 12.51 -2.71 9.59
N GLU A 73 13.15 -2.31 10.69
CA GLU A 73 14.19 -1.27 10.68
C GLU A 73 13.72 0.01 9.98
N ASP A 74 14.40 0.42 8.90
CA ASP A 74 14.05 1.60 8.09
C ASP A 74 13.14 1.28 6.91
N TYR A 75 12.77 0.01 6.75
CA TYR A 75 11.95 -0.44 5.64
C TYR A 75 10.50 -0.65 6.04
N PHE A 76 9.62 -0.51 5.08
CA PHE A 76 8.31 -1.12 5.09
C PHE A 76 8.34 -2.39 4.25
N ILE A 77 7.58 -3.37 4.67
CA ILE A 77 7.45 -4.66 3.98
C ILE A 77 5.99 -4.82 3.58
N ALA A 78 5.75 -4.83 2.30
CA ALA A 78 4.44 -5.14 1.74
C ALA A 78 4.34 -6.62 1.40
N MET A 79 3.22 -7.25 1.70
CA MET A 79 2.94 -8.64 1.35
C MET A 79 1.99 -8.69 0.15
N ILE A 80 2.38 -9.43 -0.88
CA ILE A 80 1.57 -9.62 -2.08
C ILE A 80 1.26 -11.11 -2.26
N LEU A 81 0.00 -11.42 -2.40
CA LEU A 81 -0.46 -12.78 -2.69
C LEU A 81 -0.14 -13.17 -4.14
N PRO A 82 0.16 -14.44 -4.43
CA PRO A 82 0.42 -14.90 -5.80
C PRO A 82 -0.68 -14.55 -6.79
N GLN A 83 -1.94 -14.72 -6.42
CA GLN A 83 -3.07 -14.34 -7.26
C GLN A 83 -3.14 -12.82 -7.53
N SER A 84 -2.73 -12.01 -6.56
CA SER A 84 -2.66 -10.55 -6.74
C SER A 84 -1.58 -10.13 -7.72
N LEU A 85 -0.46 -10.88 -7.80
CA LEU A 85 0.58 -10.66 -8.81
C LEU A 85 0.06 -10.89 -10.23
N ARG A 86 -0.79 -11.89 -10.43
CA ARG A 86 -1.43 -12.11 -11.75
C ARG A 86 -2.35 -10.98 -12.14
N MET A 87 -3.14 -10.48 -11.20
CA MET A 87 -4.02 -9.34 -11.43
C MET A 87 -3.21 -8.08 -11.73
N LEU A 88 -2.12 -7.86 -11.01
CA LEU A 88 -1.20 -6.75 -11.24
C LEU A 88 -0.58 -6.82 -12.63
N LYS A 89 -0.10 -7.99 -13.05
CA LYS A 89 0.41 -8.20 -14.42
C LYS A 89 -0.63 -7.79 -15.47
N SER A 90 -1.85 -8.28 -15.34
CA SER A 90 -2.92 -7.95 -16.28
C SER A 90 -3.22 -6.46 -16.33
N GLN A 91 -3.19 -5.76 -15.21
CA GLN A 91 -3.39 -4.31 -15.18
C GLN A 91 -2.24 -3.54 -15.84
N LEU A 92 -1.01 -3.94 -15.58
CA LEU A 92 0.16 -3.30 -16.20
C LEU A 92 0.14 -3.47 -17.72
N GLU A 93 -0.19 -4.67 -18.21
CA GLU A 93 -0.34 -4.96 -19.64
C GLU A 93 -1.48 -4.14 -20.27
N LYS A 94 -2.64 -4.09 -19.63
CA LYS A 94 -3.81 -3.34 -20.11
C LYS A 94 -3.54 -1.84 -20.21
N ASN A 95 -2.76 -1.29 -19.29
CA ASN A 95 -2.43 0.13 -19.25
C ASN A 95 -1.15 0.45 -20.06
N HIS A 96 -0.58 -0.51 -20.77
CA HIS A 96 0.68 -0.36 -21.51
C HIS A 96 1.84 0.17 -20.65
N TYR A 97 1.88 -0.21 -19.39
CA TYR A 97 2.91 0.21 -18.46
C TYR A 97 4.19 -0.60 -18.71
N PRO A 98 5.35 0.03 -18.87
CA PRO A 98 6.60 -0.68 -19.08
C PRO A 98 7.03 -1.38 -17.78
N VAL A 99 7.07 -2.71 -17.81
CA VAL A 99 7.50 -3.53 -16.67
C VAL A 99 9.00 -3.81 -16.75
N LYS A 100 9.69 -3.71 -15.63
CA LYS A 100 11.12 -4.05 -15.55
C LYS A 100 11.35 -5.53 -15.82
N GLU A 101 12.42 -5.87 -16.51
CA GLU A 101 12.73 -7.25 -16.91
C GLU A 101 12.81 -8.21 -15.72
N GLU A 102 13.38 -7.78 -14.60
CA GLU A 102 13.45 -8.55 -13.38
C GLU A 102 12.08 -8.92 -12.81
N ASN A 103 11.11 -8.01 -12.90
CA ASN A 103 9.74 -8.22 -12.46
C ASN A 103 8.93 -9.07 -13.44
N MET A 104 9.23 -9.00 -14.74
CA MET A 104 8.61 -9.86 -15.74
C MET A 104 8.82 -11.32 -15.42
N ARG A 105 10.02 -11.73 -15.05
CA ARG A 105 10.32 -13.11 -14.65
C ARG A 105 9.51 -13.56 -13.45
N LEU A 106 9.36 -12.69 -12.46
CA LEU A 106 8.52 -12.97 -11.30
C LEU A 106 7.05 -13.16 -11.70
N PHE A 107 6.51 -12.27 -12.51
CA PHE A 107 5.11 -12.34 -12.95
C PHE A 107 4.81 -13.54 -13.83
N GLU A 108 5.76 -13.99 -14.65
CA GLU A 108 5.60 -15.14 -15.52
C GLU A 108 5.67 -16.47 -14.79
N ASN A 109 6.49 -16.56 -13.74
CA ASN A 109 6.77 -17.81 -13.04
C ASN A 109 5.91 -18.05 -11.79
N VAL A 110 5.14 -17.06 -11.34
CA VAL A 110 4.31 -17.20 -10.13
C VAL A 110 3.17 -18.18 -10.34
N LYS A 111 3.00 -19.12 -9.41
CA LYS A 111 1.89 -20.09 -9.35
C LYS A 111 0.95 -19.74 -8.20
N GLU A 112 -0.25 -20.28 -8.23
CA GLU A 112 -1.27 -20.01 -7.19
C GLU A 112 -0.90 -20.51 -5.80
N ASP A 113 -0.13 -21.60 -5.77
CA ASP A 113 0.34 -22.27 -4.56
C ASP A 113 1.74 -21.79 -4.10
N ASP A 114 2.30 -20.80 -4.77
CA ASP A 114 3.58 -20.22 -4.38
C ASP A 114 3.44 -19.42 -3.06
N ASN A 115 4.57 -19.19 -2.42
CA ASN A 115 4.64 -18.36 -1.23
C ASN A 115 4.33 -16.89 -1.54
N LEU A 116 4.00 -16.15 -0.49
CA LEU A 116 3.86 -14.70 -0.54
C LEU A 116 5.13 -14.03 -1.08
N VAL A 117 4.93 -13.00 -1.88
CA VAL A 117 6.02 -12.11 -2.29
C VAL A 117 6.13 -10.97 -1.31
N LEU A 118 7.33 -10.74 -0.80
CA LEU A 118 7.65 -9.62 0.09
C LEU A 118 8.33 -8.52 -0.72
N VAL A 119 7.77 -7.33 -0.65
CA VAL A 119 8.33 -6.13 -1.27
C VAL A 119 8.86 -5.21 -0.18
N PHE A 120 10.17 -5.01 -0.14
CA PHE A 120 10.80 -4.07 0.76
C PHE A 120 10.90 -2.70 0.09
N PHE A 121 10.41 -1.68 0.75
CA PHE A 121 10.44 -0.33 0.22
C PHE A 121 10.75 0.72 1.29
N LYS A 122 11.25 1.86 0.85
CA LYS A 122 11.42 3.06 1.68
C LYS A 122 10.56 4.18 1.13
N ILE A 123 10.08 5.02 2.02
CA ILE A 123 9.39 6.24 1.63
C ILE A 123 10.45 7.29 1.34
N LYS A 124 10.38 7.89 0.16
CA LYS A 124 11.24 9.02 -0.19
C LYS A 124 10.89 10.23 0.67
N ASP A 125 11.85 11.10 0.88
CA ASP A 125 11.63 12.37 1.58
C ASP A 125 10.51 13.17 0.90
N LEU A 126 9.59 13.60 1.72
CA LEU A 126 8.42 14.36 1.26
C LEU A 126 8.71 15.86 1.18
#